data_413a12eb8df2c77d9338d58696119ba6
#
_entry.id   413a12eb8df2c77d9338d58696119ba6
#
_cell.length_a   1.000
_cell.length_b   1.000
_cell.length_c   1.000
_cell.angle_alpha   90.00
_cell.angle_beta   90.00
_cell.angle_gamma   90.00
#
_symmetry.space_group_name_H-M   'P 1'
#
loop_
_entity.id
_entity.type
_entity.pdbx_description
1 polymer ?
#
loop_
_entity_poly.entity_id
_entity_poly.type
_entity_poly.pdbx_seq_one_letter_code
_entity_poly.pdbx_strand_id
1 'polypeptide(L)' 'MADISCDIEILRSGGEFEARIEGVTPNVISLKSANLEELLEQLSLELEDKLS' A
#
# COMPACT_ATOMS: atom_id res chain seq x y z
N MET A 1 -18.39 -9.47 -15.21
CA MET A 1 -17.98 -9.06 -13.88
C MET A 1 -16.53 -8.61 -13.88
N ALA A 2 -16.28 -7.45 -13.32
CA ALA A 2 -14.92 -6.92 -13.30
C ALA A 2 -14.12 -7.53 -12.16
N ASP A 3 -12.98 -8.06 -12.49
CA ASP A 3 -12.05 -8.52 -11.48
C ASP A 3 -11.21 -7.34 -11.05
N ILE A 4 -11.27 -7.03 -9.78
CA ILE A 4 -10.41 -6.00 -9.24
C ILE A 4 -9.12 -6.68 -8.84
N SER A 5 -8.07 -6.42 -9.59
CA SER A 5 -6.78 -6.96 -9.24
C SER A 5 -5.94 -5.83 -8.67
N CYS A 6 -5.53 -6.03 -7.46
CA CYS A 6 -4.73 -5.06 -6.73
C CYS A 6 -3.50 -5.78 -6.22
N ASP A 7 -2.33 -5.29 -6.61
CA ASP A 7 -1.07 -5.87 -6.17
C ASP A 7 -0.47 -5.02 -5.08
N ILE A 8 -0.16 -5.66 -3.98
CA ILE A 8 0.47 -4.99 -2.86
C ILE A 8 1.80 -5.69 -2.58
N GLU A 9 2.87 -4.92 -2.58
CA GLU A 9 4.18 -5.42 -2.24
C GLU A 9 4.68 -4.72 -0.99
N ILE A 10 5.25 -5.49 -0.09
CA ILE A 10 5.87 -4.93 1.10
C ILE A 10 7.34 -5.29 1.03
N LEU A 11 8.17 -4.25 1.04
CA LEU A 11 9.62 -4.40 0.94
C LEU A 11 10.25 -3.89 2.22
N ARG A 12 11.37 -4.48 2.57
CA ARG A 12 12.13 -4.05 3.72
C ARG A 12 13.51 -3.64 3.25
N SER A 13 13.95 -2.46 3.65
CA SER A 13 15.24 -1.96 3.23
C SER A 13 15.79 -1.02 4.30
N GLY A 14 16.98 -1.34 4.79
CA GLY A 14 17.70 -0.45 5.68
C GLY A 14 16.97 -0.02 6.94
N GLY A 15 16.18 -0.90 7.53
CA GLY A 15 15.45 -0.56 8.73
C GLY A 15 14.12 0.13 8.49
N GLU A 16 13.76 0.29 7.23
CA GLU A 16 12.47 0.86 6.86
C GLU A 16 11.65 -0.15 6.08
N PHE A 17 10.35 0.05 6.11
CA PHE A 17 9.42 -0.76 5.33
C PHE A 17 8.78 0.12 4.28
N GLU A 18 8.57 -0.45 3.11
CA GLU A 18 7.92 0.26 2.03
C GLU A 18 6.77 -0.60 1.53
N ALA A 19 5.60 0.00 1.38
CA ALA A 19 4.46 -0.66 0.77
C ALA A 19 4.19 -0.01 -0.57
N ARG A 20 4.02 -0.84 -1.58
CA ARG A 20 3.71 -0.37 -2.93
C ARG A 20 2.38 -0.96 -3.35
N ILE A 21 1.46 -0.12 -3.78
CA ILE A 21 0.13 -0.54 -4.19
C ILE A 21 -0.06 -0.22 -5.66
N GLU A 22 -0.42 -1.21 -6.44
CA GLU A 22 -0.70 -1.04 -7.85
C GLU A 22 -2.10 -1.56 -8.16
N GLY A 23 -2.75 -0.97 -9.13
CA GLY A 23 -4.04 -1.43 -9.61
C GLY A 23 -5.24 -0.74 -9.00
N VAL A 24 -5.06 0.02 -7.93
CA VAL A 24 -6.15 0.75 -7.29
C VAL A 24 -6.38 2.08 -7.99
N THR A 25 -5.30 2.72 -8.41
CA THR A 25 -5.36 3.98 -9.14
C THR A 25 -4.48 3.87 -10.36
N PRO A 26 -4.57 4.81 -11.31
CA PRO A 26 -3.65 4.81 -12.46
C PRO A 26 -2.19 4.95 -12.07
N ASN A 27 -1.94 5.50 -10.90
CA ASN A 27 -0.59 5.70 -10.41
C ASN A 27 -0.25 4.73 -9.30
N VAL A 28 1.01 4.39 -9.18
CA VAL A 28 1.49 3.55 -8.11
C VAL A 28 1.54 4.38 -6.82
N ILE A 29 1.03 3.82 -5.76
CA ILE A 29 1.06 4.45 -4.44
C ILE A 29 2.20 3.81 -3.65
N SER A 30 3.08 4.64 -3.10
CA SER A 30 4.18 4.17 -2.27
C SER A 30 4.07 4.78 -0.88
N LEU A 31 4.18 3.94 0.12
CA LEU A 31 4.17 4.35 1.51
C LEU A 31 5.43 3.84 2.18
N LYS A 32 6.01 4.62 3.07
CA LYS A 32 7.20 4.22 3.79
C LYS A 32 7.04 4.51 5.27
N SER A 33 7.58 3.64 6.08
CA SER A 33 7.58 3.83 7.52
C SER A 33 8.68 2.98 8.14
N ALA A 34 9.25 3.47 9.24
CA ALA A 34 10.23 2.71 10.00
C ALA A 34 9.56 1.64 10.86
N ASN A 35 8.26 1.68 10.99
CA ASN A 35 7.49 0.77 11.82
C ASN A 35 6.45 0.05 10.95
N LEU A 36 6.49 -1.26 10.97
CA LEU A 36 5.57 -2.05 10.15
C LEU A 36 4.11 -1.84 10.53
N GLU A 37 3.82 -1.76 11.82
CA GLU A 37 2.45 -1.53 12.27
C GLU A 37 1.91 -0.21 11.75
N GLU A 38 2.73 0.82 11.80
CA GLU A 38 2.35 2.12 11.29
C GLU A 38 2.15 2.09 9.79
N LEU A 39 3.00 1.35 9.09
CA LEU A 39 2.86 1.18 7.65
C LEU A 39 1.56 0.51 7.29
N LEU A 40 1.20 -0.54 8.01
CA LEU A 40 -0.05 -1.26 7.77
C LEU A 40 -1.26 -0.38 8.05
N GLU A 41 -1.17 0.46 9.06
CA GLU A 41 -2.25 1.39 9.36
C GLU A 41 -2.43 2.41 8.25
N GLN A 42 -1.33 2.96 7.76
CA GLN A 42 -1.38 3.89 6.64
C GLN A 42 -1.92 3.23 5.39
N LEU A 43 -1.50 1.99 5.15
CA LEU A 43 -1.98 1.22 4.02
C LEU A 43 -3.48 1.01 4.09
N SER A 44 -3.98 0.68 5.27
CA SER A 44 -5.40 0.47 5.47
C SER A 44 -6.20 1.74 5.20
N LEU A 45 -5.71 2.87 5.69
CA LEU A 45 -6.37 4.16 5.47
C LEU A 45 -6.39 4.54 4.00
N GLU A 46 -5.30 4.28 3.30
CA GLU A 46 -5.23 4.59 1.87
C GLU A 46 -6.22 3.73 1.09
N LEU A 47 -6.31 2.46 1.41
CA LEU A 47 -7.22 1.57 0.72
C LEU A 47 -8.67 1.96 0.98
N GLU A 48 -9.00 2.31 2.21
CA GLU A 48 -10.35 2.76 2.53
C GLU A 48 -10.72 4.01 1.74
N ASP A 49 -9.78 4.94 1.66
CA ASP A 49 -10.01 6.19 0.95
C ASP A 49 -10.23 5.95 -0.54
N LYS A 50 -9.46 5.04 -1.13
CA LYS A 50 -9.56 4.78 -2.57
C LYS A 50 -10.73 3.89 -2.93
N LEU A 51 -11.16 3.04 -2.03
CA LEU A 51 -12.22 2.08 -2.32
C LEU A 51 -13.59 2.51 -1.81
N SER A 52 -13.67 3.51 -1.01
CA SER A 52 -14.96 3.96 -0.47
C SER A 52 -15.67 4.97 -1.36
#